data_854b59f739f11ffc4cc50a1bdee0a81c
#
_entry.id   854b59f739f11ffc4cc50a1bdee0a81c
#
_cell.length_a   1.000
_cell.length_b   1.000
_cell.length_c   1.000
_cell.angle_alpha   90.00
_cell.angle_beta   90.00
_cell.angle_gamma   90.00
#
_symmetry.space_group_name_H-M   'P 1'
#
loop_
_entity.id
_entity.type
_entity.pdbx_description
1 polymer ?
#
loop_
_entity_poly.entity_id
_entity_poly.type
_entity_poly.pdbx_seq_one_letter_code
_entity_poly.pdbx_strand_id
1 'polypeptide(L)'
;MRIGIVLVLAGWVFAGGEVAAQGKCDRACLEGIAEQYLDALVAKDPKKLSLASNVKYTENGQRLQLGDGFWNSVTGRGTYKLHVADQTAGQIVTFSTMREAGNPMIIALRLKIDGSRRLTEIETLVAHSEGGAKNLETIGQPRAAFLRATPPADRVSRAELVRVANMYFSGMQLNDGKGQYPFADDCDRLENGGKTTNAPGRGGAPKPDPKTASNYSAMWTCREQFESGLLHFVMRIRDRRYLVVDEERGLVVAFAFFDHDAGASRQFKTPDGRSVTAGPVVPWTWEIAELFKVEKGLLHEIEAILERAPYGMTSGWSSWEDGMSDKIQFAR
;
A
#
# COMPACT_ATOMS: atom_id res chain seq x y z
N MET A 1 -47.82 20.05 73.92
CA MET A 1 -46.45 19.80 73.57
C MET A 1 -46.41 19.21 72.16
N ARG A 2 -46.09 20.04 71.15
CA ARG A 2 -46.03 19.60 69.74
C ARG A 2 -44.56 19.48 69.39
N ILE A 3 -44.15 18.28 69.03
CA ILE A 3 -42.77 17.95 68.57
C ILE A 3 -42.75 18.12 67.05
N GLY A 4 -41.98 19.08 66.57
CA GLY A 4 -41.74 19.26 65.12
C GLY A 4 -40.56 18.42 64.65
N ILE A 5 -40.82 17.58 63.65
CA ILE A 5 -39.80 16.80 62.99
C ILE A 5 -39.21 17.62 61.87
N VAL A 6 -37.92 17.92 61.92
CA VAL A 6 -37.17 18.55 60.82
C VAL A 6 -36.58 17.48 59.95
N LEU A 7 -37.09 17.40 58.71
CA LEU A 7 -36.48 16.54 57.67
C LEU A 7 -35.29 17.30 57.01
N VAL A 8 -34.10 16.77 57.18
CA VAL A 8 -32.90 17.23 56.43
C VAL A 8 -32.82 16.44 55.13
N LEU A 9 -33.10 17.07 54.00
CA LEU A 9 -32.88 16.54 52.65
C LEU A 9 -31.40 16.69 52.29
N ALA A 10 -30.65 15.57 52.28
CA ALA A 10 -29.30 15.52 51.76
C ALA A 10 -29.35 15.47 50.22
N GLY A 11 -29.01 16.57 49.56
CA GLY A 11 -28.89 16.64 48.11
C GLY A 11 -27.59 15.96 47.65
N TRP A 12 -27.71 14.87 46.91
CA TRP A 12 -26.60 14.27 46.20
C TRP A 12 -26.33 15.08 44.94
N VAL A 13 -25.20 15.79 44.91
CA VAL A 13 -24.67 16.43 43.70
C VAL A 13 -23.93 15.34 42.91
N PHE A 14 -24.55 14.84 41.84
CA PHE A 14 -23.86 14.04 40.83
C PHE A 14 -22.92 15.00 40.06
N ALA A 15 -21.65 14.93 40.34
CA ALA A 15 -20.64 15.51 39.45
C ALA A 15 -20.65 14.67 38.16
N GLY A 16 -21.37 15.14 37.16
CA GLY A 16 -21.28 14.61 35.80
C GLY A 16 -19.89 14.92 35.27
N GLY A 17 -19.00 13.93 35.32
CA GLY A 17 -17.72 14.02 34.60
C GLY A 17 -18.04 14.14 33.11
N GLU A 18 -17.77 15.28 32.49
CA GLU A 18 -17.73 15.43 31.05
C GLU A 18 -16.67 14.44 30.53
N VAL A 19 -17.13 13.35 29.91
CA VAL A 19 -16.24 12.52 29.07
C VAL A 19 -15.90 13.41 27.87
N ALA A 20 -14.74 14.05 27.94
CA ALA A 20 -14.21 14.81 26.82
C ALA A 20 -14.25 13.90 25.58
N ALA A 21 -15.01 14.26 24.56
CA ALA A 21 -15.04 13.54 23.28
C ALA A 21 -13.59 13.47 22.80
N GLN A 22 -13.04 12.27 22.72
CA GLN A 22 -11.71 12.07 22.17
C GLN A 22 -11.66 12.70 20.78
N GLY A 23 -10.84 13.73 20.59
CA GLY A 23 -10.68 14.39 19.31
C GLY A 23 -10.34 13.36 18.20
N LYS A 24 -10.71 13.68 16.97
CA LYS A 24 -10.40 12.85 15.79
C LYS A 24 -8.91 12.51 15.79
N CYS A 25 -8.55 11.25 15.50
CA CYS A 25 -7.15 10.83 15.42
C CYS A 25 -6.51 11.48 14.18
N ASP A 26 -5.62 12.43 14.39
CA ASP A 26 -4.88 13.13 13.35
C ASP A 26 -3.69 12.28 12.83
N ARG A 27 -2.90 12.83 11.93
CA ARG A 27 -1.71 12.17 11.37
C ARG A 27 -0.77 11.67 12.46
N ALA A 28 -0.40 12.51 13.40
CA ALA A 28 0.55 12.16 14.46
C ALA A 28 0.00 11.03 15.35
N CYS A 29 -1.31 11.05 15.63
CA CYS A 29 -1.99 9.98 16.34
C CYS A 29 -1.93 8.65 15.57
N LEU A 30 -2.21 8.64 14.26
CA LEU A 30 -2.16 7.43 13.42
C LEU A 30 -0.72 6.90 13.31
N GLU A 31 0.25 7.77 13.08
CA GLU A 31 1.67 7.42 13.03
C GLU A 31 2.14 6.83 14.37
N GLY A 32 1.71 7.41 15.51
CA GLY A 32 1.99 6.88 16.84
C GLY A 32 1.42 5.47 17.08
N ILE A 33 0.22 5.19 16.57
CA ILE A 33 -0.39 3.85 16.62
C ILE A 33 0.41 2.85 15.78
N ALA A 34 0.87 3.25 14.60
CA ALA A 34 1.72 2.41 13.76
C ALA A 34 3.06 2.10 14.43
N GLU A 35 3.69 3.09 15.06
CA GLU A 35 4.92 2.89 15.84
C GLU A 35 4.71 1.93 17.00
N GLN A 36 3.61 2.09 17.75
CA GLN A 36 3.26 1.18 18.84
C GLN A 36 3.04 -0.24 18.35
N TYR A 37 2.40 -0.41 17.17
CA TYR A 37 2.26 -1.73 16.56
C TYR A 37 3.60 -2.35 16.22
N LEU A 38 4.50 -1.61 15.58
CA LEU A 38 5.84 -2.11 15.23
C LEU A 38 6.68 -2.46 16.47
N ASP A 39 6.54 -1.71 17.58
CA ASP A 39 7.19 -2.02 18.85
C ASP A 39 6.62 -3.29 19.48
N ALA A 40 5.28 -3.44 19.47
CA ALA A 40 4.61 -4.63 19.98
C ALA A 40 5.00 -5.88 19.17
N LEU A 41 5.09 -5.74 17.82
CA LEU A 41 5.50 -6.79 16.89
C LEU A 41 6.92 -7.29 17.21
N VAL A 42 7.90 -6.39 17.33
CA VAL A 42 9.28 -6.78 17.68
C VAL A 42 9.38 -7.37 19.09
N ALA A 43 8.57 -6.87 20.04
CA ALA A 43 8.47 -7.44 21.38
C ALA A 43 7.71 -8.79 21.42
N LYS A 44 7.07 -9.19 20.32
CA LYS A 44 6.20 -10.38 20.22
C LYS A 44 5.08 -10.38 21.25
N ASP A 45 4.54 -9.19 21.54
CA ASP A 45 3.53 -9.01 22.60
C ASP A 45 2.30 -8.24 22.09
N PRO A 46 1.31 -8.94 21.51
CA PRO A 46 0.07 -8.31 21.04
C PRO A 46 -0.75 -7.62 22.14
N LYS A 47 -0.51 -7.97 23.43
CA LYS A 47 -1.22 -7.36 24.56
C LYS A 47 -0.89 -5.88 24.77
N LYS A 48 0.18 -5.39 24.16
CA LYS A 48 0.55 -3.96 24.14
C LYS A 48 -0.34 -3.12 23.22
N LEU A 49 -1.20 -3.77 22.40
CA LEU A 49 -2.05 -3.09 21.44
C LEU A 49 -3.47 -2.88 21.97
N SER A 50 -4.07 -1.74 21.64
CA SER A 50 -5.49 -1.49 21.87
C SER A 50 -6.29 -2.12 20.74
N LEU A 51 -6.90 -3.29 21.00
CA LEU A 51 -7.60 -4.09 20.01
C LEU A 51 -9.12 -4.02 20.20
N ALA A 52 -9.86 -3.96 19.10
CA ALA A 52 -11.30 -4.25 19.11
C ALA A 52 -11.52 -5.76 19.33
N SER A 53 -12.65 -6.12 19.91
CA SER A 53 -12.96 -7.53 20.22
C SER A 53 -13.06 -8.42 18.98
N ASN A 54 -13.33 -7.82 17.82
CA ASN A 54 -13.47 -8.47 16.52
C ASN A 54 -12.36 -8.10 15.54
N VAL A 55 -11.18 -7.70 16.05
CA VAL A 55 -10.05 -7.35 15.18
C VAL A 55 -9.77 -8.45 14.17
N LYS A 56 -9.59 -8.04 12.91
CA LYS A 56 -9.22 -8.94 11.82
C LYS A 56 -7.77 -8.72 11.45
N TYR A 57 -6.98 -9.81 11.44
CA TYR A 57 -5.58 -9.82 11.02
C TYR A 57 -5.40 -10.73 9.82
N THR A 58 -4.67 -10.22 8.82
CA THR A 58 -4.19 -11.02 7.68
C THR A 58 -2.70 -10.77 7.45
N GLU A 59 -2.03 -11.82 6.97
CA GLU A 59 -0.65 -11.77 6.50
C GLU A 59 -0.57 -12.47 5.15
N ASN A 60 -0.03 -11.79 4.13
CA ASN A 60 0.05 -12.29 2.76
C ASN A 60 -1.27 -12.95 2.32
N GLY A 61 -2.39 -12.20 2.46
CA GLY A 61 -3.74 -12.63 2.11
C GLY A 61 -4.35 -13.72 2.99
N GLN A 62 -3.62 -14.31 3.92
CA GLN A 62 -4.13 -15.36 4.80
C GLN A 62 -4.64 -14.78 6.13
N ARG A 63 -5.84 -15.18 6.54
CA ARG A 63 -6.36 -14.81 7.87
C ARG A 63 -5.65 -15.63 8.93
N LEU A 64 -4.99 -14.94 9.86
CA LEU A 64 -4.26 -15.54 10.99
C LEU A 64 -4.79 -15.03 12.32
N GLN A 65 -4.37 -15.69 13.42
CA GLN A 65 -4.48 -15.13 14.75
C GLN A 65 -3.36 -14.11 14.96
N LEU A 66 -3.66 -13.01 15.61
CA LEU A 66 -2.63 -12.02 15.92
C LEU A 66 -1.61 -12.63 16.89
N GLY A 67 -0.35 -12.59 16.52
CA GLY A 67 0.73 -13.30 17.22
C GLY A 67 1.32 -14.45 16.40
N ASP A 68 0.62 -14.92 15.35
CA ASP A 68 1.13 -15.93 14.40
C ASP A 68 1.89 -15.31 13.22
N GLY A 69 2.48 -16.17 12.40
CA GLY A 69 3.20 -15.78 11.18
C GLY A 69 4.44 -14.95 11.49
N PHE A 70 4.59 -13.81 10.85
CA PHE A 70 5.73 -12.90 11.01
C PHE A 70 5.97 -12.46 12.47
N TRP A 71 4.92 -12.43 13.31
CA TRP A 71 5.06 -12.17 14.75
C TRP A 71 6.01 -13.14 15.44
N ASN A 72 6.07 -14.40 14.98
CA ASN A 72 6.95 -15.42 15.56
C ASN A 72 8.40 -15.28 15.10
N SER A 73 8.63 -14.82 13.86
CA SER A 73 9.94 -14.83 13.22
C SER A 73 10.65 -13.48 13.25
N VAL A 74 9.92 -12.36 13.46
CA VAL A 74 10.51 -11.02 13.54
C VAL A 74 11.56 -10.91 14.64
N THR A 75 12.70 -10.26 14.32
CA THR A 75 13.81 -10.09 15.26
C THR A 75 14.23 -8.63 15.45
N GLY A 76 13.69 -7.70 14.64
CA GLY A 76 14.02 -6.28 14.78
C GLY A 76 13.45 -5.41 13.68
N ARG A 77 13.66 -4.11 13.82
CA ARG A 77 13.35 -3.09 12.80
C ARG A 77 14.56 -2.84 11.91
N GLY A 78 14.30 -2.49 10.64
CA GLY A 78 15.28 -1.87 9.76
C GLY A 78 15.26 -0.34 9.89
N THR A 79 15.94 0.34 8.99
CA THR A 79 16.13 1.81 9.05
C THR A 79 15.20 2.58 8.13
N TYR A 80 14.62 1.94 7.10
CA TYR A 80 13.66 2.60 6.21
C TYR A 80 12.24 2.51 6.75
N LYS A 81 11.52 3.65 6.71
CA LYS A 81 10.13 3.72 7.13
C LYS A 81 9.41 4.89 6.47
N LEU A 82 8.23 4.61 5.90
CA LEU A 82 7.33 5.58 5.29
C LEU A 82 5.92 5.38 5.81
N HIS A 83 5.34 6.39 6.42
CA HIS A 83 3.94 6.41 6.86
C HIS A 83 3.07 7.19 5.88
N VAL A 84 1.90 6.63 5.54
CA VAL A 84 0.84 7.29 4.77
C VAL A 84 -0.44 7.21 5.59
N ALA A 85 -0.93 8.36 6.09
CA ALA A 85 -2.03 8.46 7.03
C ALA A 85 -3.28 9.04 6.38
N ASP A 86 -4.39 8.32 6.46
CA ASP A 86 -5.73 8.77 6.07
C ASP A 86 -6.55 9.12 7.32
N GLN A 87 -6.51 10.39 7.70
CA GLN A 87 -7.20 10.88 8.89
C GLN A 87 -8.73 10.81 8.73
N THR A 88 -9.24 10.81 7.51
CA THR A 88 -10.67 10.73 7.22
C THR A 88 -11.20 9.32 7.43
N ALA A 89 -10.46 8.32 6.98
CA ALA A 89 -10.81 6.91 7.10
C ALA A 89 -10.33 6.25 8.40
N GLY A 90 -9.51 6.95 9.22
CA GLY A 90 -8.90 6.36 10.41
C GLY A 90 -7.96 5.20 10.06
N GLN A 91 -7.21 5.34 8.98
CA GLN A 91 -6.32 4.29 8.48
C GLN A 91 -4.90 4.82 8.25
N ILE A 92 -3.95 3.92 8.35
CA ILE A 92 -2.55 4.20 8.02
C ILE A 92 -1.92 3.00 7.33
N VAL A 93 -1.08 3.28 6.33
CA VAL A 93 -0.15 2.28 5.78
C VAL A 93 1.27 2.68 6.11
N THR A 94 2.06 1.70 6.51
CA THR A 94 3.49 1.86 6.78
C THR A 94 4.28 0.91 5.90
N PHE A 95 5.15 1.45 5.03
CA PHE A 95 6.19 0.67 4.38
C PHE A 95 7.43 0.72 5.27
N SER A 96 7.99 -0.43 5.62
CA SER A 96 9.14 -0.49 6.52
C SER A 96 10.04 -1.66 6.20
N THR A 97 11.35 -1.46 6.38
CA THR A 97 12.27 -2.59 6.45
C THR A 97 12.27 -3.16 7.86
N MET A 98 12.34 -4.48 7.93
CA MET A 98 12.33 -5.25 9.18
C MET A 98 13.44 -6.30 9.13
N ARG A 99 13.58 -7.06 10.22
CA ARG A 99 14.46 -8.23 10.31
C ARG A 99 13.63 -9.46 10.64
N GLU A 100 13.77 -10.51 9.84
CA GLU A 100 13.18 -11.81 10.08
C GLU A 100 14.30 -12.84 10.26
N ALA A 101 14.36 -13.52 11.39
CA ALA A 101 15.49 -14.38 11.73
C ALA A 101 16.86 -13.73 11.46
N GLY A 102 16.98 -12.42 11.66
CA GLY A 102 18.17 -11.60 11.40
C GLY A 102 18.31 -11.08 9.97
N ASN A 103 17.58 -11.61 9.00
CA ASN A 103 17.68 -11.21 7.59
C ASN A 103 16.80 -9.96 7.30
N PRO A 104 17.29 -9.03 6.47
CA PRO A 104 16.49 -7.87 6.08
C PRO A 104 15.35 -8.27 5.16
N MET A 105 14.19 -7.67 5.38
CA MET A 105 12.97 -7.86 4.61
C MET A 105 12.12 -6.59 4.61
N ILE A 106 11.05 -6.57 3.86
CA ILE A 106 10.16 -5.40 3.73
C ILE A 106 8.75 -5.80 4.15
N ILE A 107 8.05 -4.89 4.82
CA ILE A 107 6.62 -5.02 5.06
C ILE A 107 5.85 -3.82 4.51
N ALA A 108 4.62 -4.07 4.07
CA ALA A 108 3.57 -3.07 3.97
C ALA A 108 2.50 -3.41 5.00
N LEU A 109 2.40 -2.59 6.04
CA LEU A 109 1.48 -2.75 7.16
C LEU A 109 0.32 -1.76 7.04
N ARG A 110 -0.92 -2.23 6.92
CA ARG A 110 -2.12 -1.42 7.02
C ARG A 110 -2.80 -1.62 8.37
N LEU A 111 -3.13 -0.51 9.00
CA LEU A 111 -3.90 -0.48 10.24
C LEU A 111 -5.15 0.38 10.06
N LYS A 112 -6.28 -0.06 10.64
CA LYS A 112 -7.52 0.70 10.75
C LYS A 112 -7.99 0.75 12.19
N ILE A 113 -8.46 1.91 12.63
CA ILE A 113 -8.96 2.12 13.98
C ILE A 113 -10.44 2.47 13.97
N ASP A 114 -11.10 2.19 15.11
CA ASP A 114 -12.45 2.69 15.41
C ASP A 114 -12.40 4.08 16.09
N GLY A 115 -13.58 4.62 16.38
CA GLY A 115 -13.72 5.91 17.08
C GLY A 115 -13.12 5.95 18.48
N SER A 116 -12.84 4.80 19.09
CA SER A 116 -12.13 4.65 20.37
C SER A 116 -10.62 4.41 20.20
N ARG A 117 -10.10 4.57 18.99
CA ARG A 117 -8.70 4.33 18.61
C ARG A 117 -8.23 2.88 18.81
N ARG A 118 -9.15 1.90 18.81
CA ARG A 118 -8.81 0.49 18.86
C ARG A 118 -8.60 -0.04 17.44
N LEU A 119 -7.60 -0.88 17.25
CA LEU A 119 -7.35 -1.54 15.98
C LEU A 119 -8.49 -2.51 15.66
N THR A 120 -9.12 -2.32 14.50
CA THR A 120 -10.19 -3.18 13.97
C THR A 120 -9.72 -4.04 12.82
N GLU A 121 -8.75 -3.53 12.05
CA GLU A 121 -8.17 -4.24 10.90
C GLU A 121 -6.66 -4.10 10.91
N ILE A 122 -5.98 -5.21 10.67
CA ILE A 122 -4.53 -5.31 10.53
C ILE A 122 -4.27 -6.16 9.28
N GLU A 123 -3.61 -5.60 8.30
CA GLU A 123 -3.22 -6.30 7.07
C GLU A 123 -1.73 -6.09 6.84
N THR A 124 -0.98 -7.18 6.75
CA THR A 124 0.46 -7.15 6.55
C THR A 124 0.81 -7.91 5.27
N LEU A 125 1.48 -7.22 4.36
CA LEU A 125 2.20 -7.85 3.26
C LEU A 125 3.67 -7.94 3.67
N VAL A 126 4.17 -9.17 3.71
CA VAL A 126 5.53 -9.52 4.10
C VAL A 126 6.29 -9.90 2.83
N ALA A 127 7.25 -9.09 2.42
CA ALA A 127 8.05 -9.32 1.21
C ALA A 127 9.47 -9.79 1.57
N HIS A 128 9.77 -11.04 1.22
CA HIS A 128 11.08 -11.67 1.46
C HIS A 128 12.11 -11.23 0.42
N SER A 129 12.31 -9.91 0.33
CA SER A 129 13.24 -9.26 -0.61
C SER A 129 14.44 -8.69 0.12
N GLU A 130 15.43 -9.53 0.44
CA GLU A 130 16.63 -9.12 1.17
C GLU A 130 17.39 -8.01 0.43
N GLY A 131 17.63 -8.16 -0.87
CA GLY A 131 18.29 -7.16 -1.70
C GLY A 131 17.50 -5.86 -1.77
N GLY A 132 16.17 -5.96 -1.87
CA GLY A 132 15.27 -4.81 -1.86
C GLY A 132 15.29 -4.06 -0.54
N ALA A 133 15.26 -4.77 0.58
CA ALA A 133 15.36 -4.16 1.90
C ALA A 133 16.69 -3.42 2.08
N LYS A 134 17.80 -4.02 1.66
CA LYS A 134 19.13 -3.37 1.67
C LYS A 134 19.17 -2.11 0.79
N ASN A 135 18.49 -2.11 -0.36
CA ASN A 135 18.42 -0.95 -1.24
C ASN A 135 17.63 0.19 -0.55
N LEU A 136 16.47 -0.10 0.05
CA LEU A 136 15.69 0.90 0.80
C LEU A 136 16.50 1.48 1.96
N GLU A 137 17.21 0.65 2.70
CA GLU A 137 18.06 1.09 3.81
C GLU A 137 19.26 1.92 3.32
N THR A 138 19.77 1.66 2.12
CA THR A 138 20.82 2.47 1.47
C THR A 138 20.28 3.83 1.03
N ILE A 139 19.02 3.89 0.54
CA ILE A 139 18.31 5.16 0.28
C ILE A 139 18.13 5.93 1.59
N GLY A 140 17.90 5.24 2.70
CA GLY A 140 17.89 5.75 4.06
C GLY A 140 16.60 6.45 4.45
N GLN A 141 16.16 7.44 3.68
CA GLN A 141 14.91 8.19 3.91
C GLN A 141 13.95 8.02 2.73
N PRO A 142 12.63 8.02 2.97
CA PRO A 142 11.65 8.08 1.90
C PRO A 142 11.91 9.26 0.97
N ARG A 143 11.55 9.11 -0.30
CA ARG A 143 11.66 10.19 -1.28
C ARG A 143 10.91 11.43 -0.82
N ALA A 144 11.53 12.61 -0.95
CA ALA A 144 11.02 13.87 -0.43
C ALA A 144 9.60 14.20 -0.92
N ALA A 145 9.25 13.73 -2.13
CA ALA A 145 7.91 13.91 -2.70
C ALA A 145 6.81 13.27 -1.84
N PHE A 146 7.09 12.14 -1.16
CA PHE A 146 6.11 11.50 -0.27
C PHE A 146 5.95 12.21 1.08
N LEU A 147 6.95 12.95 1.50
CA LEU A 147 6.97 13.59 2.82
C LEU A 147 6.38 15.02 2.81
N ARG A 148 6.45 15.70 1.67
CA ARG A 148 5.96 17.08 1.57
C ARG A 148 4.46 17.16 1.33
N ALA A 149 3.81 18.15 1.90
CA ALA A 149 2.43 18.50 1.55
C ALA A 149 2.38 19.02 0.10
N THR A 150 1.36 18.59 -0.65
CA THR A 150 1.08 19.13 -1.99
C THR A 150 0.60 20.57 -1.85
N PRO A 151 1.16 21.54 -2.61
CA PRO A 151 0.68 22.92 -2.60
C PRO A 151 -0.84 22.98 -2.83
N PRO A 152 -1.60 23.83 -2.10
CA PRO A 152 -3.06 23.85 -2.20
C PRO A 152 -3.60 24.00 -3.63
N ALA A 153 -2.92 24.78 -4.49
CA ALA A 153 -3.30 24.96 -5.89
C ALA A 153 -3.10 23.70 -6.76
N ASP A 154 -2.29 22.76 -6.31
CA ASP A 154 -1.94 21.53 -7.03
C ASP A 154 -2.67 20.30 -6.48
N ARG A 155 -3.44 20.48 -5.38
CA ARG A 155 -4.24 19.41 -4.77
C ARG A 155 -5.44 19.08 -5.66
N VAL A 156 -5.73 17.80 -5.71
CA VAL A 156 -6.95 17.28 -6.34
C VAL A 156 -7.80 16.56 -5.30
N SER A 157 -9.08 16.36 -5.58
CA SER A 157 -10.00 15.71 -4.65
C SER A 157 -9.60 14.25 -4.39
N ARG A 158 -10.05 13.69 -3.26
CA ARG A 158 -9.90 12.27 -2.91
C ARG A 158 -10.32 11.33 -4.07
N ALA A 159 -11.47 11.61 -4.68
CA ALA A 159 -11.97 10.83 -5.80
C ALA A 159 -11.04 10.91 -7.01
N GLU A 160 -10.50 12.08 -7.29
CA GLU A 160 -9.55 12.28 -8.40
C GLU A 160 -8.20 11.61 -8.12
N LEU A 161 -7.70 11.63 -6.88
CA LEU A 161 -6.49 10.90 -6.47
C LEU A 161 -6.64 9.41 -6.79
N VAL A 162 -7.76 8.80 -6.37
CA VAL A 162 -8.05 7.38 -6.65
C VAL A 162 -8.24 7.12 -8.15
N ARG A 163 -8.92 8.01 -8.86
CA ARG A 163 -9.11 7.88 -10.32
C ARG A 163 -7.77 7.82 -11.05
N VAL A 164 -6.87 8.74 -10.73
CA VAL A 164 -5.53 8.82 -11.35
C VAL A 164 -4.71 7.57 -11.01
N ALA A 165 -4.70 7.14 -9.75
CA ALA A 165 -4.03 5.90 -9.35
C ALA A 165 -4.61 4.67 -10.08
N ASN A 166 -5.94 4.60 -10.27
CA ASN A 166 -6.56 3.49 -11.00
C ASN A 166 -6.29 3.52 -12.52
N MET A 167 -6.04 4.69 -13.10
CA MET A 167 -5.61 4.76 -14.51
C MET A 167 -4.28 4.05 -14.74
N TYR A 168 -3.39 4.03 -13.75
CA TYR A 168 -2.17 3.24 -13.80
C TYR A 168 -2.48 1.74 -13.89
N PHE A 169 -3.32 1.20 -13.00
CA PHE A 169 -3.70 -0.21 -13.04
C PHE A 169 -4.42 -0.58 -14.34
N SER A 170 -5.37 0.23 -14.75
CA SER A 170 -6.13 -0.02 -15.99
C SER A 170 -5.24 0.07 -17.22
N GLY A 171 -4.32 1.03 -17.26
CA GLY A 171 -3.37 1.17 -18.35
C GLY A 171 -2.39 0.01 -18.43
N MET A 172 -1.90 -0.48 -17.28
CA MET A 172 -1.01 -1.64 -17.23
C MET A 172 -1.72 -2.92 -17.65
N GLN A 173 -2.95 -3.16 -17.18
CA GLN A 173 -3.73 -4.34 -17.55
C GLN A 173 -4.08 -4.35 -19.03
N LEU A 174 -4.48 -3.21 -19.61
CA LEU A 174 -4.79 -3.09 -21.03
C LEU A 174 -3.54 -3.22 -21.88
N ASN A 175 -2.49 -2.55 -21.50
CA ASN A 175 -1.14 -2.50 -22.09
C ASN A 175 -1.09 -2.51 -23.63
N ASP A 176 -2.02 -1.80 -24.28
CA ASP A 176 -2.14 -1.68 -25.73
C ASP A 176 -1.41 -0.46 -26.32
N GLY A 177 -0.72 0.31 -25.49
CA GLY A 177 0.02 1.51 -25.85
C GLY A 177 -0.84 2.70 -26.30
N LYS A 178 -2.17 2.59 -26.19
CA LYS A 178 -3.15 3.58 -26.68
C LYS A 178 -3.87 4.32 -25.57
N GLY A 179 -3.62 3.94 -24.31
CA GLY A 179 -4.26 4.52 -23.14
C GLY A 179 -3.84 5.96 -22.90
N GLN A 180 -4.67 6.69 -22.14
CA GLN A 180 -4.27 7.95 -21.52
C GLN A 180 -3.54 7.64 -20.23
N TYR A 181 -2.23 7.77 -20.23
CA TYR A 181 -1.39 7.48 -19.09
C TYR A 181 -1.09 8.77 -18.31
N PRO A 182 -1.51 8.88 -17.04
CA PRO A 182 -1.41 10.12 -16.26
C PRO A 182 -0.01 10.30 -15.67
N PHE A 183 1.05 10.05 -16.44
CA PHE A 183 2.42 10.22 -15.98
C PHE A 183 2.91 11.63 -16.16
N ALA A 184 3.50 12.20 -15.12
CA ALA A 184 4.35 13.38 -15.21
C ALA A 184 5.68 13.02 -15.89
N ASP A 185 6.40 14.02 -16.42
CA ASP A 185 7.68 13.79 -17.11
C ASP A 185 8.77 13.28 -16.15
N ASP A 186 8.67 13.62 -14.86
CA ASP A 186 9.55 13.18 -13.80
C ASP A 186 9.11 11.86 -13.10
N CYS A 187 8.11 11.16 -13.67
CA CYS A 187 7.61 9.93 -13.09
C CYS A 187 8.74 8.90 -12.86
N ASP A 188 8.85 8.43 -11.60
CA ASP A 188 9.83 7.41 -11.21
C ASP A 188 9.20 6.32 -10.34
N ARG A 189 9.65 5.06 -10.50
CA ARG A 189 9.07 3.90 -9.82
C ARG A 189 10.13 3.04 -9.15
N LEU A 190 9.86 2.71 -7.89
CA LEU A 190 10.57 1.67 -7.12
C LEU A 190 9.64 0.48 -6.86
N GLU A 191 10.16 -0.72 -6.99
CA GLU A 191 9.49 -1.97 -6.60
C GLU A 191 10.43 -2.74 -5.68
N ASN A 192 9.99 -3.03 -4.45
CA ASN A 192 10.83 -3.61 -3.40
C ASN A 192 12.22 -2.93 -3.32
N GLY A 193 12.24 -1.58 -3.33
CA GLY A 193 13.48 -0.81 -3.28
C GLY A 193 14.36 -0.86 -4.54
N GLY A 194 13.97 -1.62 -5.56
CA GLY A 194 14.62 -1.64 -6.85
C GLY A 194 14.07 -0.59 -7.80
N LYS A 195 14.94 0.14 -8.50
CA LYS A 195 14.53 1.12 -9.50
C LYS A 195 14.04 0.40 -10.75
N THR A 196 12.75 0.56 -11.09
CA THR A 196 12.08 -0.12 -12.22
C THR A 196 11.68 0.80 -13.35
N THR A 197 11.97 2.11 -13.21
CA THR A 197 11.96 3.10 -14.30
C THR A 197 13.21 3.96 -14.20
N ASN A 198 13.61 4.60 -15.31
CA ASN A 198 14.77 5.52 -15.38
C ASN A 198 16.05 4.95 -14.73
N ALA A 199 16.17 3.64 -14.65
CA ALA A 199 17.32 2.98 -14.06
C ALA A 199 18.56 3.20 -14.93
N PRO A 200 19.77 3.35 -14.34
CA PRO A 200 20.98 3.39 -15.12
C PRO A 200 21.26 2.04 -15.80
N GLY A 201 21.84 2.08 -16.98
CA GLY A 201 22.30 0.87 -17.66
C GLY A 201 23.38 0.15 -16.88
N ARG A 202 23.25 -1.16 -16.66
CA ARG A 202 24.26 -1.97 -16.00
C ARG A 202 25.56 -1.94 -16.80
N GLY A 203 26.68 -1.58 -16.15
CA GLY A 203 27.98 -1.47 -16.81
C GLY A 203 28.04 -0.40 -17.90
N GLY A 204 27.15 0.61 -17.85
CA GLY A 204 27.09 1.66 -18.88
C GLY A 204 26.39 1.23 -20.16
N ALA A 205 25.62 0.14 -20.14
CA ALA A 205 24.85 -0.32 -21.30
C ALA A 205 23.89 0.78 -21.80
N PRO A 206 23.73 0.97 -23.13
CA PRO A 206 22.83 1.97 -23.68
C PRO A 206 21.37 1.60 -23.41
N LYS A 207 20.52 2.62 -23.30
CA LYS A 207 19.08 2.45 -23.16
C LYS A 207 18.51 1.73 -24.39
N PRO A 208 17.80 0.60 -24.22
CA PRO A 208 17.17 -0.09 -25.35
C PRO A 208 16.09 0.79 -26.00
N ASP A 209 15.93 0.67 -27.32
CA ASP A 209 14.83 1.34 -28.03
C ASP A 209 13.51 0.55 -27.80
N PRO A 210 12.46 1.16 -27.23
CA PRO A 210 11.17 0.52 -27.03
C PRO A 210 10.55 -0.06 -28.31
N LYS A 211 10.87 0.51 -29.48
CA LYS A 211 10.33 0.09 -30.79
C LYS A 211 10.98 -1.18 -31.33
N THR A 212 12.12 -1.59 -30.81
CA THR A 212 12.86 -2.77 -31.28
C THR A 212 13.05 -3.84 -30.20
N ALA A 213 12.87 -3.47 -28.94
CA ALA A 213 13.03 -4.38 -27.82
C ALA A 213 11.99 -5.50 -27.80
N SER A 214 12.35 -6.67 -27.32
CA SER A 214 11.46 -7.83 -27.09
C SER A 214 10.99 -7.98 -25.66
N ASN A 215 11.55 -7.22 -24.73
CA ASN A 215 11.19 -7.19 -23.30
C ASN A 215 11.16 -5.75 -22.81
N TYR A 216 10.37 -5.46 -21.77
CA TYR A 216 10.41 -4.14 -21.14
C TYR A 216 11.79 -3.89 -20.49
N SER A 217 12.11 -2.63 -20.30
CA SER A 217 13.37 -2.22 -19.66
C SER A 217 13.11 -1.28 -18.49
N ALA A 218 13.81 -1.51 -17.38
CA ALA A 218 13.85 -0.58 -16.25
C ALA A 218 14.54 0.76 -16.58
N MET A 219 15.25 0.85 -17.71
CA MET A 219 15.86 2.09 -18.18
C MET A 219 14.86 3.07 -18.83
N TRP A 220 13.65 2.60 -19.13
CA TRP A 220 12.60 3.42 -19.75
C TRP A 220 11.88 4.24 -18.68
N THR A 221 11.30 5.37 -19.11
CA THR A 221 10.37 6.17 -18.32
C THR A 221 9.08 5.40 -18.05
N CYS A 222 8.27 5.85 -17.09
CA CYS A 222 6.93 5.29 -16.84
C CYS A 222 6.11 5.25 -18.15
N ARG A 223 6.15 6.32 -18.94
CA ARG A 223 5.41 6.45 -20.19
C ARG A 223 5.91 5.47 -21.25
N GLU A 224 7.23 5.40 -21.51
CA GLU A 224 7.80 4.49 -22.48
C GLU A 224 7.47 3.01 -22.18
N GLN A 225 7.43 2.62 -20.90
CA GLN A 225 7.05 1.25 -20.54
C GLN A 225 5.61 0.93 -20.92
N PHE A 226 4.67 1.84 -20.67
CA PHE A 226 3.26 1.64 -20.97
C PHE A 226 2.98 1.75 -22.49
N GLU A 227 3.60 2.69 -23.18
CA GLU A 227 3.46 2.87 -24.63
C GLU A 227 4.09 1.71 -25.42
N SER A 228 5.09 1.04 -24.87
CA SER A 228 5.74 -0.11 -25.52
C SER A 228 4.82 -1.32 -25.69
N GLY A 229 3.81 -1.48 -24.84
CA GLY A 229 2.95 -2.67 -24.78
C GLY A 229 3.67 -3.93 -24.24
N LEU A 230 4.91 -3.81 -23.75
CA LEU A 230 5.73 -4.96 -23.32
C LEU A 230 5.48 -5.41 -21.88
N LEU A 231 4.55 -4.76 -21.16
CA LEU A 231 4.05 -5.21 -19.85
C LEU A 231 2.82 -6.14 -19.99
N HIS A 232 2.48 -6.56 -21.20
CA HIS A 232 1.28 -7.38 -21.50
C HIS A 232 1.20 -8.71 -20.73
N PHE A 233 2.29 -9.17 -20.14
CA PHE A 233 2.31 -10.34 -19.27
C PHE A 233 1.61 -10.14 -17.92
N VAL A 234 1.26 -8.91 -17.54
CA VAL A 234 0.34 -8.60 -16.45
C VAL A 234 -1.08 -8.67 -17.01
N MET A 235 -1.69 -9.85 -16.94
CA MET A 235 -2.94 -10.13 -17.67
C MET A 235 -4.18 -9.59 -16.95
N ARG A 236 -4.14 -9.50 -15.64
CA ARG A 236 -5.26 -9.03 -14.83
C ARG A 236 -4.75 -8.37 -13.55
N ILE A 237 -5.28 -7.18 -13.26
CA ILE A 237 -5.09 -6.49 -11.98
C ILE A 237 -6.44 -6.44 -11.30
N ARG A 238 -6.60 -7.22 -10.24
CA ARG A 238 -7.87 -7.46 -9.55
C ARG A 238 -7.79 -7.11 -8.06
N ASP A 239 -8.94 -7.16 -7.38
CA ASP A 239 -9.08 -6.79 -5.95
C ASP A 239 -8.46 -5.42 -5.66
N ARG A 240 -8.79 -4.44 -6.50
CA ARG A 240 -8.21 -3.08 -6.46
C ARG A 240 -8.80 -2.29 -5.30
N ARG A 241 -8.16 -2.36 -4.14
CA ARG A 241 -8.60 -1.75 -2.89
C ARG A 241 -7.80 -0.48 -2.59
N TYR A 242 -8.41 0.70 -2.78
CA TYR A 242 -7.81 2.02 -2.49
C TYR A 242 -8.14 2.38 -1.04
N LEU A 243 -7.29 1.97 -0.11
CA LEU A 243 -7.60 1.92 1.31
C LEU A 243 -7.14 3.14 2.09
N VAL A 244 -6.07 3.80 1.65
CA VAL A 244 -5.50 4.96 2.33
C VAL A 244 -5.29 6.08 1.32
N VAL A 245 -5.87 7.25 1.60
CA VAL A 245 -5.75 8.46 0.78
C VAL A 245 -5.35 9.63 1.68
N ASP A 246 -4.15 10.11 1.49
CA ASP A 246 -3.63 11.31 2.15
C ASP A 246 -3.81 12.51 1.22
N GLU A 247 -4.93 13.22 1.37
CA GLU A 247 -5.28 14.36 0.51
C GLU A 247 -4.32 15.54 0.68
N GLU A 248 -3.72 15.70 1.84
CA GLU A 248 -2.75 16.77 2.11
C GLU A 248 -1.46 16.57 1.32
N ARG A 249 -0.98 15.33 1.28
CA ARG A 249 0.27 14.96 0.58
C ARG A 249 0.03 14.46 -0.85
N GLY A 250 -1.24 14.33 -1.29
CA GLY A 250 -1.58 13.79 -2.60
C GLY A 250 -1.12 12.34 -2.77
N LEU A 251 -1.29 11.52 -1.72
CA LEU A 251 -0.85 10.13 -1.70
C LEU A 251 -2.04 9.16 -1.71
N VAL A 252 -1.89 8.08 -2.45
CA VAL A 252 -2.86 6.98 -2.48
C VAL A 252 -2.12 5.66 -2.29
N VAL A 253 -2.59 4.81 -1.38
CA VAL A 253 -2.13 3.43 -1.27
C VAL A 253 -3.23 2.48 -1.69
N ALA A 254 -2.92 1.65 -2.67
CA ALA A 254 -3.78 0.57 -3.14
C ALA A 254 -3.16 -0.78 -2.78
N PHE A 255 -4.03 -1.72 -2.38
CA PHE A 255 -3.70 -3.14 -2.33
C PHE A 255 -4.40 -3.82 -3.52
N ALA A 256 -3.69 -4.71 -4.21
CA ALA A 256 -4.22 -5.40 -5.39
C ALA A 256 -3.47 -6.71 -5.65
N PHE A 257 -3.98 -7.49 -6.59
CA PHE A 257 -3.32 -8.69 -7.12
C PHE A 257 -3.06 -8.53 -8.61
N PHE A 258 -1.81 -8.79 -9.02
CA PHE A 258 -1.41 -8.79 -10.42
C PHE A 258 -1.20 -10.23 -10.88
N ASP A 259 -2.13 -10.73 -11.66
CA ASP A 259 -2.05 -12.08 -12.21
C ASP A 259 -1.19 -12.12 -13.47
N HIS A 260 -0.28 -13.07 -13.49
CA HIS A 260 0.65 -13.34 -14.58
C HIS A 260 0.33 -14.70 -15.16
N ASP A 261 -0.35 -14.72 -16.30
CA ASP A 261 -0.64 -15.96 -17.02
C ASP A 261 0.61 -16.55 -17.65
N ALA A 262 0.47 -17.79 -18.06
CA ALA A 262 1.47 -18.51 -18.82
C ALA A 262 0.87 -19.06 -20.13
N GLY A 263 1.64 -19.83 -20.90
CA GLY A 263 1.13 -20.46 -22.10
C GLY A 263 0.90 -19.47 -23.26
N ALA A 264 -0.29 -19.50 -23.83
CA ALA A 264 -0.62 -18.71 -25.03
C ALA A 264 -0.57 -17.19 -24.81
N SER A 265 -0.84 -16.70 -23.59
CA SER A 265 -0.79 -15.27 -23.25
C SER A 265 0.60 -14.66 -23.36
N ARG A 266 1.65 -15.48 -23.41
CA ARG A 266 3.03 -15.03 -23.64
C ARG A 266 3.28 -14.55 -25.07
N GLN A 267 2.42 -14.92 -26.00
CA GLN A 267 2.52 -14.52 -27.43
C GLN A 267 1.52 -13.40 -27.70
N PHE A 268 2.02 -12.23 -27.98
CA PHE A 268 1.20 -11.05 -28.20
C PHE A 268 1.80 -10.12 -29.28
N LYS A 269 0.98 -9.16 -29.71
CA LYS A 269 1.44 -8.09 -30.58
C LYS A 269 1.60 -6.79 -29.81
N THR A 270 2.72 -6.13 -30.00
CA THR A 270 2.93 -4.78 -29.51
C THR A 270 2.05 -3.76 -30.26
N PRO A 271 1.88 -2.52 -29.75
CA PRO A 271 1.09 -1.48 -30.41
C PRO A 271 1.53 -1.17 -31.85
N ASP A 272 2.81 -1.34 -32.15
CA ASP A 272 3.41 -1.17 -33.47
C ASP A 272 3.34 -2.43 -34.36
N GLY A 273 2.66 -3.50 -33.90
CA GLY A 273 2.33 -4.70 -34.66
C GLY A 273 3.39 -5.81 -34.63
N ARG A 274 4.49 -5.66 -33.90
CA ARG A 274 5.51 -6.71 -33.75
C ARG A 274 4.95 -7.91 -32.96
N SER A 275 5.28 -9.12 -33.37
CA SER A 275 5.01 -10.33 -32.60
C SER A 275 6.11 -10.55 -31.58
N VAL A 276 5.72 -10.66 -30.31
CA VAL A 276 6.64 -10.83 -29.17
C VAL A 276 6.23 -12.04 -28.33
N THR A 277 7.22 -12.74 -27.76
CA THR A 277 7.01 -13.76 -26.75
C THR A 277 7.72 -13.32 -25.47
N ALA A 278 6.97 -12.93 -24.45
CA ALA A 278 7.50 -12.47 -23.17
C ALA A 278 6.60 -12.94 -22.01
N GLY A 279 7.09 -12.76 -20.78
CA GLY A 279 6.36 -13.10 -19.57
C GLY A 279 6.71 -14.50 -19.01
N PRO A 280 6.08 -14.90 -17.90
CA PRO A 280 6.42 -16.13 -17.18
C PRO A 280 6.03 -17.39 -17.93
N VAL A 281 6.74 -18.48 -17.66
CA VAL A 281 6.43 -19.81 -18.22
C VAL A 281 5.47 -20.63 -17.34
N VAL A 282 5.31 -20.21 -16.08
CA VAL A 282 4.32 -20.77 -15.13
C VAL A 282 3.49 -19.63 -14.56
N PRO A 283 2.18 -19.82 -14.33
CA PRO A 283 1.33 -18.76 -13.80
C PRO A 283 1.65 -18.48 -12.33
N TRP A 284 1.50 -17.23 -11.93
CA TRP A 284 1.65 -16.78 -10.54
C TRP A 284 1.00 -15.40 -10.38
N THR A 285 0.91 -14.92 -9.15
CA THR A 285 0.31 -13.63 -8.81
C THR A 285 1.29 -12.81 -7.97
N TRP A 286 1.38 -11.50 -8.22
CA TRP A 286 1.88 -10.56 -7.22
C TRP A 286 0.76 -10.14 -6.28
N GLU A 287 0.93 -10.33 -4.96
CA GLU A 287 0.24 -9.50 -3.97
C GLU A 287 1.03 -8.19 -3.83
N ILE A 288 0.34 -7.07 -3.90
CA ILE A 288 1.01 -5.76 -3.98
C ILE A 288 0.33 -4.72 -3.09
N ALA A 289 1.15 -3.92 -2.41
CA ALA A 289 0.79 -2.64 -1.84
C ALA A 289 1.52 -1.56 -2.62
N GLU A 290 0.78 -0.71 -3.33
CA GLU A 290 1.36 0.28 -4.24
C GLU A 290 0.95 1.69 -3.83
N LEU A 291 1.95 2.53 -3.59
CA LEU A 291 1.84 3.93 -3.24
C LEU A 291 2.05 4.81 -4.46
N PHE A 292 1.13 5.73 -4.66
CA PHE A 292 1.15 6.73 -5.72
C PHE A 292 1.26 8.13 -5.15
N LYS A 293 2.16 8.95 -5.68
CA LYS A 293 2.19 10.41 -5.50
C LYS A 293 1.51 11.07 -6.69
N VAL A 294 0.44 11.82 -6.42
CA VAL A 294 -0.34 12.53 -7.42
C VAL A 294 -0.32 14.02 -7.13
N GLU A 295 0.07 14.80 -8.12
CA GLU A 295 -0.01 16.26 -8.13
C GLU A 295 -0.57 16.74 -9.47
N LYS A 296 -1.47 17.72 -9.46
CA LYS A 296 -2.12 18.26 -10.70
C LYS A 296 -2.79 17.16 -11.55
N GLY A 297 -3.22 16.06 -10.95
CA GLY A 297 -3.80 14.93 -11.68
C GLY A 297 -2.79 14.05 -12.43
N LEU A 298 -1.49 14.17 -12.14
CA LEU A 298 -0.42 13.36 -12.73
C LEU A 298 0.32 12.54 -11.65
N LEU A 299 0.83 11.38 -12.06
CA LEU A 299 1.68 10.49 -11.25
C LEU A 299 3.15 10.91 -11.37
N HIS A 300 3.75 11.26 -10.23
CA HIS A 300 5.15 11.67 -10.14
C HIS A 300 6.04 10.58 -9.58
N GLU A 301 5.60 9.92 -8.50
CA GLU A 301 6.37 8.91 -7.80
C GLU A 301 5.50 7.70 -7.50
N ILE A 302 6.04 6.52 -7.69
CA ILE A 302 5.39 5.24 -7.36
C ILE A 302 6.36 4.41 -6.53
N GLU A 303 5.88 3.82 -5.44
CA GLU A 303 6.64 2.87 -4.64
C GLU A 303 5.76 1.66 -4.31
N ALA A 304 6.21 0.48 -4.70
CA ALA A 304 5.47 -0.76 -4.52
C ALA A 304 6.24 -1.73 -3.61
N ILE A 305 5.52 -2.36 -2.70
CA ILE A 305 5.96 -3.55 -1.99
C ILE A 305 5.14 -4.71 -2.51
N LEU A 306 5.82 -5.76 -2.97
CA LEU A 306 5.17 -6.90 -3.61
C LEU A 306 5.83 -8.22 -3.22
N GLU A 307 5.00 -9.25 -3.09
CA GLU A 307 5.43 -10.62 -2.82
C GLU A 307 4.76 -11.58 -3.80
N ARG A 308 5.50 -12.61 -4.18
CA ARG A 308 4.98 -13.63 -5.09
C ARG A 308 4.03 -14.56 -4.34
N ALA A 309 2.84 -14.74 -4.90
CA ALA A 309 1.77 -15.55 -4.36
C ALA A 309 1.31 -16.64 -5.36
N PRO A 310 0.64 -17.69 -4.90
CA PRO A 310 -0.04 -18.63 -5.76
C PRO A 310 -1.01 -17.93 -6.72
N TYR A 311 -1.08 -18.40 -7.97
CA TYR A 311 -1.97 -17.84 -8.98
C TYR A 311 -3.43 -17.85 -8.50
N GLY A 312 -4.08 -16.68 -8.57
CA GLY A 312 -5.48 -16.54 -8.16
C GLY A 312 -5.70 -16.43 -6.64
N MET A 313 -4.65 -16.24 -5.82
CA MET A 313 -4.79 -16.02 -4.37
C MET A 313 -5.71 -14.84 -4.08
N THR A 314 -6.45 -14.89 -2.97
CA THR A 314 -7.35 -13.83 -2.51
C THR A 314 -6.78 -13.13 -1.27
N SER A 315 -7.19 -11.86 -1.05
CA SER A 315 -6.71 -11.05 0.08
C SER A 315 -7.30 -11.45 1.43
N GLY A 316 -8.39 -12.23 1.42
CA GLY A 316 -9.19 -12.47 2.61
C GLY A 316 -10.03 -11.25 3.05
N TRP A 317 -10.02 -10.14 2.31
CA TRP A 317 -10.78 -8.91 2.61
C TRP A 317 -12.00 -8.72 1.72
N SER A 318 -11.98 -9.20 0.51
CA SER A 318 -13.04 -9.12 -0.48
C SER A 318 -13.83 -10.44 -0.57
N SER A 319 -15.07 -10.39 -1.08
CA SER A 319 -15.77 -11.58 -1.55
C SER A 319 -15.01 -12.21 -2.72
N TRP A 320 -15.34 -13.44 -3.11
CA TRP A 320 -14.74 -14.04 -4.28
C TRP A 320 -15.02 -13.22 -5.56
N GLU A 321 -16.25 -12.75 -5.73
CA GLU A 321 -16.69 -11.99 -6.89
C GLU A 321 -15.96 -10.63 -6.99
N ASP A 322 -15.86 -9.93 -5.87
CA ASP A 322 -15.15 -8.64 -5.82
C ASP A 322 -13.63 -8.84 -5.96
N GLY A 323 -13.06 -9.86 -5.31
CA GLY A 323 -11.64 -10.18 -5.34
C GLY A 323 -11.13 -10.69 -6.70
N MET A 324 -12.03 -11.23 -7.54
CA MET A 324 -11.73 -11.62 -8.93
C MET A 324 -12.08 -10.53 -9.95
N SER A 325 -12.59 -9.40 -9.51
CA SER A 325 -12.97 -8.26 -10.33
C SER A 325 -11.87 -7.20 -10.36
N ASP A 326 -11.84 -6.41 -11.42
CA ASP A 326 -11.04 -5.18 -11.55
C ASP A 326 -11.78 -3.91 -11.06
N LYS A 327 -12.95 -4.09 -10.42
CA LYS A 327 -13.71 -3.00 -9.83
C LYS A 327 -12.94 -2.32 -8.72
N ILE A 328 -13.05 -1.00 -8.68
CA ILE A 328 -12.49 -0.19 -7.60
C ILE A 328 -13.27 -0.44 -6.31
N GLN A 329 -12.53 -0.74 -5.24
CA GLN A 329 -13.06 -0.83 -3.89
C GLN A 329 -12.45 0.29 -3.04
N PHE A 330 -13.31 1.01 -2.33
CA PHE A 330 -12.89 2.08 -1.42
C PHE A 330 -12.82 1.56 0.03
N ALA A 331 -12.07 2.26 0.86
CA ALA A 331 -12.12 2.08 2.31
C ALA A 331 -13.58 2.29 2.80
N ARG A 332 -14.12 1.28 3.47
CA ARG A 332 -15.43 1.33 4.13
C ARG A 332 -15.28 1.74 5.57
#